data_550f2e6b6b5e28820af0e16b7bd51295
#
_entry.id   550f2e6b6b5e28820af0e16b7bd51295
#
_cell.length_a   1.000
_cell.length_b   1.000
_cell.length_c   1.000
_cell.angle_alpha   90.00
_cell.angle_beta   90.00
_cell.angle_gamma   90.00
#
_symmetry.space_group_name_H-M   'P 1'
#
loop_
_entity.id
_entity.type
_entity.pdbx_description
1 polymer ?
#
loop_
_entity_poly.entity_id
_entity_poly.type
_entity_poly.pdbx_seq_one_letter_code
_entity_poly.pdbx_strand_id
1 'polypeptide(L)'
;GKSNGKITIKHLLTHSSGLKPFIEFYKQDPNIQKEQMLNNIFSSSLDYNPGDKHQYSDLGIIILMDIIEKVSQSSLDNLCERWVFDPSRMKNTSYNPSDSIKDNSAPTEIDDYFRNRVLLGEVHDENAYLLNGVSGHAGIFSNSYDLAKYAQLFLNGGIWLGNRVLSYDKIQEFSTRQELPPGSDRALGWDTPSRNGRSSAGDYFSEHSYGHLGFTGTSLWIDQEKNIIIVLLTNRVHPTRENGGMYTIRRKFHTEIMKAIL
;
A
#
# COMPACT_ATOMS: atom_id res chain seq x y z
N GLY A 1 18.27 -17.60 -17.83
CA GLY A 1 17.26 -16.73 -17.18
C GLY A 1 17.82 -16.08 -15.94
N LYS A 2 17.36 -14.86 -15.61
CA LYS A 2 17.73 -14.16 -14.39
C LYS A 2 17.23 -14.95 -13.18
N SER A 3 18.04 -15.04 -12.12
CA SER A 3 17.76 -15.93 -10.98
C SER A 3 16.92 -15.24 -9.91
N ASN A 4 15.72 -15.76 -9.65
CA ASN A 4 14.85 -15.29 -8.56
C ASN A 4 15.48 -15.52 -7.17
N GLY A 5 16.44 -16.43 -7.04
CA GLY A 5 17.14 -16.71 -5.78
C GLY A 5 18.00 -15.57 -5.22
N LYS A 6 18.11 -14.44 -5.93
CA LYS A 6 18.83 -13.24 -5.46
C LYS A 6 17.91 -12.16 -4.91
N ILE A 7 16.61 -12.34 -4.95
CA ILE A 7 15.65 -11.37 -4.40
C ILE A 7 15.72 -11.42 -2.88
N THR A 8 15.82 -10.25 -2.25
CA THR A 8 15.78 -10.07 -0.80
C THR A 8 14.49 -9.37 -0.39
N ILE A 9 14.13 -9.42 0.90
CA ILE A 9 13.01 -8.66 1.47
C ILE A 9 13.15 -7.16 1.15
N LYS A 10 14.37 -6.62 1.23
CA LYS A 10 14.64 -5.22 0.87
C LYS A 10 14.29 -4.91 -0.58
N HIS A 11 14.63 -5.80 -1.54
CA HIS A 11 14.25 -5.62 -2.94
C HIS A 11 12.73 -5.61 -3.14
N LEU A 12 11.98 -6.41 -2.39
CA LEU A 12 10.52 -6.43 -2.46
C LEU A 12 9.94 -5.12 -1.90
N LEU A 13 10.38 -4.68 -0.72
CA LEU A 13 9.91 -3.47 -0.06
C LEU A 13 10.26 -2.17 -0.81
N THR A 14 11.35 -2.17 -1.58
CA THR A 14 11.76 -1.00 -2.40
C THR A 14 11.28 -1.09 -3.84
N HIS A 15 10.50 -2.12 -4.20
CA HIS A 15 10.08 -2.38 -5.58
C HIS A 15 11.25 -2.43 -6.58
N SER A 16 12.36 -3.05 -6.17
CA SER A 16 13.56 -3.24 -7.01
C SER A 16 13.89 -4.70 -7.28
N SER A 17 12.92 -5.60 -7.10
CA SER A 17 13.09 -7.04 -7.24
C SER A 17 13.31 -7.54 -8.67
N GLY A 18 12.90 -6.78 -9.67
CA GLY A 18 12.85 -7.21 -11.07
C GLY A 18 11.62 -8.02 -11.43
N LEU A 19 10.74 -8.29 -10.48
CA LEU A 19 9.43 -8.90 -10.76
C LEU A 19 8.59 -7.97 -11.63
N LYS A 20 7.72 -8.56 -12.45
CA LYS A 20 6.72 -7.80 -13.22
C LYS A 20 5.85 -6.95 -12.30
N PRO A 21 5.27 -5.84 -12.79
CA PRO A 21 4.34 -5.01 -12.02
C PRO A 21 3.17 -5.80 -11.46
N PHE A 22 2.50 -6.56 -12.33
CA PHE A 22 1.39 -7.44 -12.00
C PHE A 22 1.23 -8.54 -13.07
N ILE A 23 0.40 -9.53 -12.77
CA ILE A 23 -0.07 -10.56 -13.70
C ILE A 23 -1.59 -10.61 -13.56
N GLU A 24 -2.31 -10.58 -14.67
CA GLU A 24 -3.78 -10.66 -14.68
C GLU A 24 -4.23 -12.12 -14.48
N PHE A 25 -4.07 -12.62 -13.25
CA PHE A 25 -4.41 -14.02 -12.93
C PHE A 25 -5.89 -14.30 -13.17
N TYR A 26 -6.78 -13.35 -12.87
CA TYR A 26 -8.21 -13.48 -13.08
C TYR A 26 -8.61 -13.75 -14.55
N LYS A 27 -7.79 -13.30 -15.51
CA LYS A 27 -7.99 -13.60 -16.93
C LYS A 27 -7.46 -14.98 -17.32
N GLN A 28 -6.46 -15.49 -16.61
CA GLN A 28 -5.85 -16.78 -16.88
C GLN A 28 -6.64 -17.92 -16.24
N ASP A 29 -6.99 -17.78 -14.98
CA ASP A 29 -7.79 -18.71 -14.20
C ASP A 29 -8.56 -17.95 -13.10
N PRO A 30 -9.87 -17.69 -13.27
CA PRO A 30 -10.68 -16.97 -12.29
C PRO A 30 -10.89 -17.74 -10.97
N ASN A 31 -10.44 -18.99 -10.88
CA ASN A 31 -10.51 -19.83 -9.69
C ASN A 31 -9.14 -20.20 -9.13
N ILE A 32 -8.08 -19.54 -9.59
CA ILE A 32 -6.71 -19.83 -9.16
C ILE A 32 -6.59 -19.78 -7.65
N GLN A 33 -5.96 -20.82 -7.08
CA GLN A 33 -5.70 -20.87 -5.65
C GLN A 33 -4.41 -20.14 -5.30
N LYS A 34 -4.30 -19.64 -4.07
CA LYS A 34 -3.14 -18.90 -3.57
C LYS A 34 -1.80 -19.58 -3.86
N GLU A 35 -1.71 -20.88 -3.59
CA GLU A 35 -0.48 -21.64 -3.84
C GLU A 35 -0.09 -21.66 -5.32
N GLN A 36 -1.05 -21.82 -6.21
CA GLN A 36 -0.80 -21.81 -7.65
C GLN A 36 -0.41 -20.43 -8.13
N MET A 37 -1.07 -19.37 -7.62
CA MET A 37 -0.68 -17.98 -7.90
C MET A 37 0.76 -17.72 -7.47
N LEU A 38 1.15 -18.10 -6.26
CA LEU A 38 2.51 -17.95 -5.75
C LEU A 38 3.53 -18.74 -6.60
N ASN A 39 3.21 -19.98 -6.96
CA ASN A 39 4.08 -20.78 -7.84
C ASN A 39 4.28 -20.13 -9.21
N ASN A 40 3.25 -19.53 -9.78
CA ASN A 40 3.33 -18.79 -11.03
C ASN A 40 4.19 -17.52 -10.88
N ILE A 41 4.08 -16.81 -9.75
CA ILE A 41 4.96 -15.68 -9.46
C ILE A 41 6.42 -16.12 -9.31
N PHE A 42 6.70 -17.17 -8.53
CA PHE A 42 8.06 -17.67 -8.32
C PHE A 42 8.71 -18.20 -9.59
N SER A 43 7.94 -18.77 -10.51
CA SER A 43 8.43 -19.27 -11.79
C SER A 43 8.50 -18.20 -12.89
N SER A 44 7.98 -17.00 -12.65
CA SER A 44 8.00 -15.92 -13.62
C SER A 44 9.42 -15.41 -13.88
N SER A 45 9.69 -15.00 -15.11
CA SER A 45 10.96 -14.36 -15.46
C SER A 45 11.03 -12.96 -14.87
N LEU A 46 12.22 -12.56 -14.41
CA LEU A 46 12.48 -11.18 -14.02
C LEU A 46 12.71 -10.29 -15.26
N ASP A 47 12.19 -9.07 -15.23
CA ASP A 47 12.40 -8.07 -16.27
C ASP A 47 13.84 -7.51 -16.23
N TYR A 48 14.45 -7.44 -15.03
CA TYR A 48 15.82 -7.00 -14.79
C TYR A 48 16.41 -7.70 -13.55
N ASN A 49 17.70 -7.53 -13.26
CA ASN A 49 18.29 -8.14 -12.05
C ASN A 49 17.85 -7.37 -10.79
N PRO A 50 17.64 -8.06 -9.65
CA PRO A 50 17.31 -7.41 -8.40
C PRO A 50 18.31 -6.29 -8.05
N GLY A 51 17.80 -5.11 -7.75
CA GLY A 51 18.58 -3.92 -7.42
C GLY A 51 18.95 -3.01 -8.60
N ASP A 52 18.80 -3.46 -9.86
CA ASP A 52 19.21 -2.66 -11.03
C ASP A 52 18.27 -1.48 -11.33
N LYS A 53 16.95 -1.66 -11.09
CA LYS A 53 15.91 -0.67 -11.42
C LYS A 53 14.82 -0.66 -10.36
N HIS A 54 14.08 0.45 -10.31
CA HIS A 54 12.81 0.56 -9.59
C HIS A 54 11.65 0.30 -10.56
N GLN A 55 10.77 -0.63 -10.18
CA GLN A 55 9.50 -0.91 -10.86
C GLN A 55 8.48 -1.38 -9.84
N TYR A 56 7.47 -0.55 -9.61
CA TYR A 56 6.38 -0.89 -8.69
C TYR A 56 5.79 -2.27 -9.05
N SER A 57 5.68 -3.16 -8.07
CA SER A 57 5.26 -4.54 -8.29
C SER A 57 4.35 -5.03 -7.17
N ASP A 58 3.10 -5.33 -7.51
CA ASP A 58 2.14 -5.98 -6.62
C ASP A 58 2.59 -7.40 -6.28
N LEU A 59 3.22 -8.07 -7.26
CA LEU A 59 3.73 -9.44 -7.07
C LEU A 59 4.77 -9.51 -5.95
N GLY A 60 5.61 -8.49 -5.82
CA GLY A 60 6.58 -8.39 -4.73
C GLY A 60 5.91 -8.31 -3.36
N ILE A 61 4.81 -7.57 -3.27
CA ILE A 61 4.07 -7.41 -2.01
C ILE A 61 3.23 -8.65 -1.68
N ILE A 62 2.71 -9.35 -2.70
CA ILE A 62 2.07 -10.67 -2.51
C ILE A 62 3.07 -11.68 -1.93
N ILE A 63 4.32 -11.70 -2.42
CA ILE A 63 5.38 -12.55 -1.84
C ILE A 63 5.67 -12.14 -0.38
N LEU A 64 5.74 -10.85 -0.08
CA LEU A 64 5.96 -10.38 1.30
C LEU A 64 4.84 -10.84 2.24
N MET A 65 3.58 -10.78 1.80
CA MET A 65 2.47 -11.33 2.56
C MET A 65 2.69 -12.82 2.86
N ASP A 66 3.02 -13.62 1.84
CA ASP A 66 3.25 -15.08 2.01
C ASP A 66 4.42 -15.37 2.99
N ILE A 67 5.49 -14.59 2.92
CA ILE A 67 6.61 -14.69 3.86
C ILE A 67 6.15 -14.40 5.29
N ILE A 68 5.41 -13.32 5.49
CA ILE A 68 4.90 -12.91 6.80
C ILE A 68 4.00 -14.00 7.38
N GLU A 69 3.07 -14.51 6.59
CA GLU A 69 2.13 -15.56 7.03
C GLU A 69 2.85 -16.88 7.37
N LYS A 70 3.82 -17.27 6.58
CA LYS A 70 4.64 -18.47 6.84
C LYS A 70 5.50 -18.36 8.09
N VAL A 71 6.09 -17.18 8.33
CA VAL A 71 6.95 -16.95 9.50
C VAL A 71 6.11 -16.83 10.77
N SER A 72 4.97 -16.17 10.71
CA SER A 72 4.09 -15.93 11.87
C SER A 72 3.11 -17.07 12.14
N GLN A 73 2.90 -17.96 11.15
CA GLN A 73 1.86 -19.01 11.16
C GLN A 73 0.44 -18.43 11.41
N SER A 74 0.19 -17.23 10.89
CA SER A 74 -1.09 -16.53 11.00
C SER A 74 -1.38 -15.79 9.71
N SER A 75 -2.64 -15.60 9.37
CA SER A 75 -3.05 -14.83 8.20
C SER A 75 -2.77 -13.34 8.38
N LEU A 76 -2.57 -12.62 7.26
CA LEU A 76 -2.19 -11.21 7.27
C LEU A 76 -3.25 -10.33 7.96
N ASP A 77 -4.52 -10.58 7.69
CA ASP A 77 -5.64 -9.85 8.33
C ASP A 77 -5.61 -9.99 9.86
N ASN A 78 -5.45 -11.22 10.38
CA ASN A 78 -5.32 -11.46 11.81
C ASN A 78 -4.10 -10.75 12.42
N LEU A 79 -2.98 -10.72 11.70
CA LEU A 79 -1.78 -10.01 12.15
C LEU A 79 -1.98 -8.50 12.19
N CYS A 80 -2.60 -7.94 11.14
CA CYS A 80 -2.90 -6.51 11.07
C CYS A 80 -3.88 -6.10 12.19
N GLU A 81 -4.93 -6.89 12.42
CA GLU A 81 -5.88 -6.65 13.50
C GLU A 81 -5.18 -6.67 14.86
N ARG A 82 -4.51 -7.77 15.18
CA ARG A 82 -3.88 -7.99 16.49
C ARG A 82 -2.74 -7.03 16.80
N TRP A 83 -1.90 -6.68 15.81
CA TRP A 83 -0.67 -5.93 16.06
C TRP A 83 -0.77 -4.44 15.73
N VAL A 84 -1.74 -4.05 14.92
CA VAL A 84 -1.89 -2.66 14.46
C VAL A 84 -3.27 -2.11 14.77
N PHE A 85 -4.36 -2.72 14.25
CA PHE A 85 -5.68 -2.10 14.30
C PHE A 85 -6.23 -2.04 15.72
N ASP A 86 -6.22 -3.14 16.45
CA ASP A 86 -6.71 -3.21 17.84
C ASP A 86 -5.88 -2.34 18.79
N PRO A 87 -4.53 -2.45 18.84
CA PRO A 87 -3.73 -1.60 19.72
C PRO A 87 -3.86 -0.13 19.43
N SER A 88 -4.11 0.25 18.15
CA SER A 88 -4.29 1.64 17.72
C SER A 88 -5.76 2.09 17.77
N ARG A 89 -6.68 1.22 18.20
CA ARG A 89 -8.12 1.48 18.25
C ARG A 89 -8.73 1.92 16.91
N MET A 90 -8.30 1.27 15.82
CA MET A 90 -8.79 1.51 14.47
C MET A 90 -10.04 0.67 14.18
N LYS A 91 -11.15 1.00 14.81
CA LYS A 91 -12.38 0.18 14.83
C LYS A 91 -13.14 0.09 13.50
N ASN A 92 -12.82 0.94 12.56
CA ASN A 92 -13.43 0.95 11.22
C ASN A 92 -12.41 0.56 10.15
N THR A 93 -11.38 -0.19 10.55
CA THR A 93 -10.31 -0.65 9.66
C THR A 93 -10.24 -2.15 9.68
N SER A 94 -10.39 -2.77 8.53
CA SER A 94 -10.32 -4.24 8.39
C SER A 94 -10.08 -4.65 6.95
N TYR A 95 -9.64 -5.88 6.76
CA TYR A 95 -9.91 -6.62 5.53
C TYR A 95 -11.35 -7.14 5.58
N ASN A 96 -11.98 -7.35 4.42
CA ASN A 96 -13.32 -7.92 4.30
C ASN A 96 -14.30 -7.34 5.34
N PRO A 97 -14.70 -6.08 5.21
CA PRO A 97 -15.48 -5.39 6.22
C PRO A 97 -16.80 -6.11 6.50
N SER A 98 -17.28 -6.06 7.75
CA SER A 98 -18.59 -6.56 8.12
C SER A 98 -19.72 -5.85 7.36
N ASP A 99 -20.89 -6.45 7.26
CA ASP A 99 -22.02 -5.89 6.50
C ASP A 99 -22.34 -4.45 6.91
N SER A 100 -22.26 -4.13 8.21
CA SER A 100 -22.50 -2.78 8.71
C SER A 100 -21.47 -1.73 8.24
N ILE A 101 -20.24 -2.14 8.01
CA ILE A 101 -19.18 -1.27 7.45
C ILE A 101 -19.26 -1.28 5.93
N LYS A 102 -19.56 -2.42 5.33
CA LYS A 102 -19.72 -2.61 3.90
C LYS A 102 -20.73 -1.66 3.30
N ASP A 103 -21.91 -1.55 3.91
CA ASP A 103 -22.98 -0.66 3.44
C ASP A 103 -22.63 0.83 3.53
N ASN A 104 -21.67 1.20 4.38
CA ASN A 104 -21.14 2.55 4.52
C ASN A 104 -19.85 2.80 3.72
N SER A 105 -19.38 1.82 2.96
CA SER A 105 -18.19 1.96 2.13
C SER A 105 -18.52 2.73 0.84
N ALA A 106 -17.55 3.47 0.33
CA ALA A 106 -17.68 4.05 -1.00
C ALA A 106 -17.65 2.94 -2.06
N PRO A 107 -18.60 2.89 -3.01
CA PRO A 107 -18.50 1.95 -4.11
C PRO A 107 -17.27 2.28 -4.95
N THR A 108 -16.55 1.27 -5.41
CA THR A 108 -15.39 1.47 -6.29
C THR A 108 -15.84 1.41 -7.76
N GLU A 109 -15.51 0.39 -8.50
CA GLU A 109 -15.77 0.32 -9.92
C GLU A 109 -17.09 -0.39 -10.24
N ILE A 110 -17.71 -0.08 -11.38
CA ILE A 110 -18.68 -0.97 -12.01
C ILE A 110 -17.84 -1.98 -12.78
N ASP A 111 -17.60 -3.13 -12.19
CA ASP A 111 -16.80 -4.21 -12.77
C ASP A 111 -17.69 -5.01 -13.76
N ASP A 112 -17.59 -4.70 -15.02
CA ASP A 112 -18.35 -5.32 -16.11
C ASP A 112 -17.56 -6.37 -16.89
N TYR A 113 -16.33 -6.66 -16.52
CA TYR A 113 -15.43 -7.57 -17.22
C TYR A 113 -15.05 -8.84 -16.42
N PHE A 114 -15.17 -8.81 -15.07
CA PHE A 114 -14.80 -9.95 -14.22
C PHE A 114 -15.94 -10.36 -13.28
N ARG A 115 -16.37 -9.47 -12.37
CA ARG A 115 -17.38 -9.78 -11.33
C ARG A 115 -18.80 -9.40 -11.71
N ASN A 116 -19.00 -8.61 -12.77
CA ASN A 116 -20.28 -8.18 -13.34
C ASN A 116 -21.22 -7.52 -12.31
N ARG A 117 -20.68 -6.61 -11.50
CA ARG A 117 -21.43 -5.85 -10.47
C ARG A 117 -20.71 -4.57 -10.07
N VAL A 118 -21.44 -3.69 -9.36
CA VAL A 118 -20.82 -2.58 -8.63
C VAL A 118 -20.06 -3.15 -7.43
N LEU A 119 -18.79 -2.78 -7.27
CA LEU A 119 -17.96 -3.24 -6.16
C LEU A 119 -18.20 -2.35 -4.95
N LEU A 120 -18.84 -2.89 -3.92
CA LEU A 120 -19.17 -2.22 -2.66
C LEU A 120 -18.75 -3.08 -1.47
N GLY A 121 -17.83 -2.57 -0.64
CA GLY A 121 -17.33 -3.28 0.53
C GLY A 121 -16.61 -4.59 0.19
N GLU A 122 -16.16 -4.75 -1.03
CA GLU A 122 -15.25 -5.79 -1.48
C GLU A 122 -14.03 -5.16 -2.14
N VAL A 123 -12.88 -5.82 -2.07
CA VAL A 123 -11.64 -5.30 -2.61
C VAL A 123 -11.75 -5.05 -4.11
N HIS A 124 -11.28 -3.87 -4.55
CA HIS A 124 -11.30 -3.50 -5.97
C HIS A 124 -10.33 -4.34 -6.80
N ASP A 125 -9.12 -4.59 -6.29
CA ASP A 125 -8.07 -5.34 -6.97
C ASP A 125 -8.47 -6.80 -7.22
N GLU A 126 -8.31 -7.26 -8.45
CA GLU A 126 -8.75 -8.58 -8.90
C GLU A 126 -7.91 -9.71 -8.30
N ASN A 127 -6.59 -9.51 -8.18
CA ASN A 127 -5.70 -10.52 -7.58
C ASN A 127 -5.91 -10.62 -6.07
N ALA A 128 -6.13 -9.50 -5.40
CA ALA A 128 -6.49 -9.52 -3.98
C ALA A 128 -7.86 -10.19 -3.76
N TYR A 129 -8.82 -9.99 -4.67
CA TYR A 129 -10.10 -10.70 -4.64
C TYR A 129 -9.91 -12.22 -4.75
N LEU A 130 -9.08 -12.68 -5.68
CA LEU A 130 -8.71 -14.11 -5.82
C LEU A 130 -7.98 -14.67 -4.59
N LEU A 131 -7.38 -13.80 -3.78
CA LEU A 131 -6.79 -14.11 -2.48
C LEU A 131 -7.79 -13.92 -1.32
N ASN A 132 -9.08 -14.06 -1.57
CA ASN A 132 -10.16 -13.92 -0.60
C ASN A 132 -10.22 -12.52 0.06
N GLY A 133 -9.85 -11.47 -0.66
CA GLY A 133 -9.89 -10.09 -0.19
C GLY A 133 -8.73 -9.69 0.73
N VAL A 134 -7.79 -10.58 1.01
CA VAL A 134 -6.65 -10.33 1.91
C VAL A 134 -5.34 -10.41 1.13
N SER A 135 -4.70 -9.28 0.92
CA SER A 135 -3.38 -9.24 0.29
C SER A 135 -2.53 -8.08 0.81
N GLY A 136 -1.20 -8.22 0.69
CA GLY A 136 -0.29 -7.18 1.14
C GLY A 136 -0.36 -5.89 0.30
N HIS A 137 -0.80 -5.98 -0.95
CA HIS A 137 -0.86 -4.83 -1.88
C HIS A 137 -2.25 -4.16 -1.93
N ALA A 138 -3.32 -4.84 -1.51
CA ALA A 138 -4.69 -4.32 -1.54
C ALA A 138 -5.60 -5.08 -0.56
N GLY A 139 -6.79 -4.52 -0.24
CA GLY A 139 -7.84 -5.19 0.53
C GLY A 139 -8.25 -4.49 1.83
N ILE A 140 -7.48 -3.52 2.32
CA ILE A 140 -7.84 -2.80 3.54
C ILE A 140 -8.92 -1.76 3.26
N PHE A 141 -9.97 -1.78 4.09
CA PHE A 141 -11.00 -0.75 4.21
C PHE A 141 -10.73 0.08 5.46
N SER A 142 -10.91 1.38 5.37
CA SER A 142 -10.68 2.29 6.49
C SER A 142 -11.41 3.61 6.29
N ASN A 143 -11.31 4.51 7.27
CA ASN A 143 -11.74 5.90 7.16
C ASN A 143 -10.60 6.87 7.52
N SER A 144 -10.78 8.15 7.28
CA SER A 144 -9.74 9.16 7.51
C SER A 144 -9.34 9.26 8.98
N TYR A 145 -10.27 9.02 9.91
CA TYR A 145 -9.99 9.08 11.33
C TYR A 145 -9.08 7.93 11.81
N ASP A 146 -9.33 6.71 11.36
CA ASP A 146 -8.48 5.56 11.71
C ASP A 146 -7.11 5.66 11.04
N LEU A 147 -7.05 6.12 9.79
CA LEU A 147 -5.76 6.37 9.12
C LEU A 147 -4.97 7.50 9.79
N ALA A 148 -5.65 8.52 10.33
CA ALA A 148 -4.98 9.55 11.12
C ALA A 148 -4.39 8.98 12.42
N LYS A 149 -5.07 8.05 13.11
CA LYS A 149 -4.50 7.34 14.27
C LYS A 149 -3.27 6.53 13.88
N TYR A 150 -3.35 5.80 12.75
CA TYR A 150 -2.21 5.04 12.21
C TYR A 150 -1.02 5.96 11.94
N ALA A 151 -1.24 7.07 11.25
CA ALA A 151 -0.17 8.03 10.96
C ALA A 151 0.38 8.70 12.22
N GLN A 152 -0.49 9.03 13.19
CA GLN A 152 -0.08 9.59 14.47
C GLN A 152 0.80 8.64 15.28
N LEU A 153 0.58 7.32 15.15
CA LEU A 153 1.45 6.31 15.74
C LEU A 153 2.91 6.47 15.28
N PHE A 154 3.11 6.76 13.98
CA PHE A 154 4.44 7.01 13.43
C PHE A 154 5.04 8.33 13.92
N LEU A 155 4.26 9.41 13.96
CA LEU A 155 4.73 10.70 14.52
C LEU A 155 5.13 10.57 15.98
N ASN A 156 4.41 9.76 16.77
CA ASN A 156 4.69 9.51 18.18
C ASN A 156 5.82 8.47 18.39
N GLY A 157 6.59 8.14 17.35
CA GLY A 157 7.69 7.17 17.44
C GLY A 157 7.26 5.76 17.85
N GLY A 158 6.04 5.36 17.47
CA GLY A 158 5.49 4.03 17.72
C GLY A 158 4.74 3.89 19.05
N ILE A 159 4.42 5.00 19.72
CA ILE A 159 3.64 5.01 20.96
C ILE A 159 2.21 5.48 20.70
N TRP A 160 1.24 4.72 21.18
CA TRP A 160 -0.17 5.06 21.14
C TRP A 160 -0.79 4.93 22.55
N LEU A 161 -1.37 6.01 23.07
CA LEU A 161 -1.99 6.07 24.41
C LEU A 161 -1.10 5.50 25.52
N GLY A 162 0.22 5.80 25.47
CA GLY A 162 1.22 5.35 26.43
C GLY A 162 1.77 3.94 26.19
N ASN A 163 1.22 3.18 25.24
CA ASN A 163 1.70 1.84 24.92
C ASN A 163 2.56 1.85 23.64
N ARG A 164 3.67 1.09 23.66
CA ARG A 164 4.49 0.89 22.47
C ARG A 164 3.84 -0.15 21.55
N VAL A 165 3.43 0.28 20.38
CA VAL A 165 2.86 -0.56 19.31
C VAL A 165 3.94 -0.92 18.30
N LEU A 166 4.79 0.06 17.91
CA LEU A 166 5.87 -0.12 16.95
C LEU A 166 7.21 0.30 17.59
N SER A 167 8.30 -0.36 17.18
CA SER A 167 9.65 0.06 17.59
C SER A 167 10.03 1.37 16.90
N TYR A 168 10.58 2.32 17.67
CA TYR A 168 11.09 3.58 17.12
C TYR A 168 12.17 3.35 16.06
N ASP A 169 13.14 2.49 16.34
CA ASP A 169 14.23 2.18 15.41
C ASP A 169 13.70 1.59 14.09
N LYS A 170 12.67 0.75 14.18
CA LYS A 170 12.02 0.20 12.98
C LYS A 170 11.25 1.25 12.19
N ILE A 171 10.58 2.19 12.85
CA ILE A 171 9.95 3.33 12.16
C ILE A 171 11.02 4.11 11.40
N GLN A 172 12.15 4.46 12.03
CA GLN A 172 13.23 5.19 11.37
C GLN A 172 13.83 4.40 10.19
N GLU A 173 14.10 3.11 10.39
CA GLU A 173 14.62 2.24 9.32
C GLU A 173 13.66 2.19 8.10
N PHE A 174 12.35 1.99 8.37
CA PHE A 174 11.35 1.80 7.32
C PHE A 174 10.95 3.09 6.62
N SER A 175 11.01 4.25 7.28
CA SER A 175 10.69 5.55 6.70
C SER A 175 11.87 6.23 6.01
N THR A 176 13.08 5.74 6.22
CA THR A 176 14.28 6.29 5.59
C THR A 176 14.44 5.81 4.14
N ARG A 177 14.75 6.74 3.24
CA ARG A 177 15.06 6.44 1.82
C ARG A 177 16.20 5.44 1.71
N GLN A 178 16.03 4.41 0.90
CA GLN A 178 16.94 3.27 0.86
C GLN A 178 18.01 3.34 -0.21
N GLU A 179 17.93 4.28 -1.16
CA GLU A 179 18.83 4.40 -2.32
C GLU A 179 19.03 3.06 -3.06
N LEU A 180 17.97 2.29 -3.20
CA LEU A 180 17.96 0.99 -3.86
C LEU A 180 16.82 0.92 -4.91
N PRO A 181 17.18 0.96 -6.21
CA PRO A 181 18.50 1.23 -6.78
C PRO A 181 19.01 2.65 -6.45
N PRO A 182 20.30 2.96 -6.70
CA PRO A 182 20.81 4.32 -6.48
C PRO A 182 19.96 5.39 -7.16
N GLY A 183 19.63 6.46 -6.42
CA GLY A 183 18.74 7.53 -6.87
C GLY A 183 17.24 7.24 -6.74
N SER A 184 16.86 6.09 -6.19
CA SER A 184 15.45 5.77 -5.89
C SER A 184 14.92 6.63 -4.74
N ASP A 185 13.67 7.08 -4.87
CA ASP A 185 12.95 7.81 -3.83
C ASP A 185 12.15 6.87 -2.89
N ARG A 186 12.46 5.55 -2.88
CA ARG A 186 11.75 4.57 -2.04
C ARG A 186 12.39 4.39 -0.67
N ALA A 187 11.55 4.35 0.36
CA ALA A 187 11.84 3.76 1.64
C ALA A 187 11.33 2.31 1.69
N LEU A 188 11.31 1.66 2.84
CA LEU A 188 10.83 0.27 2.96
C LEU A 188 9.29 0.24 3.02
N GLY A 189 8.66 0.01 1.87
CA GLY A 189 7.21 0.01 1.73
C GLY A 189 6.56 1.41 1.65
N TRP A 190 7.35 2.50 1.68
CA TRP A 190 6.88 3.87 1.60
C TRP A 190 7.45 4.61 0.40
N ASP A 191 6.67 5.56 -0.12
CA ASP A 191 7.16 6.64 -0.97
C ASP A 191 7.81 7.72 -0.12
N THR A 192 8.83 8.42 -0.66
CA THR A 192 9.32 9.69 -0.13
C THR A 192 9.15 10.79 -1.17
N PRO A 193 9.21 12.09 -0.80
CA PRO A 193 9.11 13.17 -1.78
C PRO A 193 10.11 13.01 -2.90
N SER A 194 9.66 13.11 -4.15
CA SER A 194 10.53 12.93 -5.32
C SER A 194 11.52 14.08 -5.45
N ARG A 195 12.81 13.75 -5.56
CA ARG A 195 13.89 14.71 -5.83
C ARG A 195 13.84 15.32 -7.24
N ASN A 196 13.05 14.74 -8.14
CA ASN A 196 12.92 15.18 -9.53
C ASN A 196 11.77 16.18 -9.77
N GLY A 197 11.24 16.82 -8.71
CA GLY A 197 10.30 17.92 -8.82
C GLY A 197 8.85 17.57 -9.18
N ARG A 198 8.49 16.29 -9.22
CA ARG A 198 7.10 15.81 -9.46
C ARG A 198 6.64 14.84 -8.38
N SER A 199 6.68 15.30 -7.13
CA SER A 199 6.24 14.49 -6.01
C SER A 199 4.72 14.44 -5.89
N SER A 200 4.17 13.26 -5.62
CA SER A 200 2.77 13.10 -5.24
C SER A 200 2.48 13.69 -3.85
N ALA A 201 3.51 13.94 -3.03
CA ALA A 201 3.43 14.69 -1.78
C ALA A 201 3.13 16.19 -1.98
N GLY A 202 3.27 16.73 -3.20
CA GLY A 202 3.23 18.17 -3.43
C GLY A 202 4.59 18.83 -3.21
N ASP A 203 4.58 20.15 -3.00
CA ASP A 203 5.80 20.97 -3.07
C ASP A 203 6.36 21.38 -1.70
N TYR A 204 5.64 21.16 -0.60
CA TYR A 204 5.98 21.72 0.71
C TYR A 204 6.21 20.70 1.82
N PHE A 205 6.08 19.42 1.55
CA PHE A 205 6.51 18.38 2.48
C PHE A 205 8.04 18.41 2.64
N SER A 206 8.53 18.13 3.84
CA SER A 206 9.97 18.04 4.09
C SER A 206 10.60 16.85 3.36
N GLU A 207 11.92 16.86 3.18
CA GLU A 207 12.63 15.81 2.45
C GLU A 207 12.51 14.43 3.11
N HIS A 208 12.38 14.41 4.42
CA HIS A 208 12.25 13.19 5.22
C HIS A 208 10.80 12.73 5.45
N SER A 209 9.85 13.37 4.77
CA SER A 209 8.46 12.90 4.76
C SER A 209 8.34 11.58 4.03
N TYR A 210 7.33 10.82 4.39
CA TYR A 210 7.00 9.56 3.73
C TYR A 210 5.49 9.36 3.67
N GLY A 211 5.06 8.56 2.73
CA GLY A 211 3.65 8.31 2.50
C GLY A 211 3.40 7.20 1.51
N HIS A 212 2.17 6.98 1.16
CA HIS A 212 1.79 6.04 0.11
C HIS A 212 0.50 6.47 -0.57
N LEU A 213 0.28 5.95 -1.77
CA LEU A 213 -0.89 6.22 -2.60
C LEU A 213 -1.73 4.96 -2.74
N GLY A 214 -3.05 5.14 -2.80
CA GLY A 214 -3.96 4.08 -3.21
C GLY A 214 -4.42 4.22 -4.66
N PHE A 215 -4.57 3.11 -5.35
CA PHE A 215 -5.05 3.07 -6.73
C PHE A 215 -6.43 3.72 -6.87
N THR A 216 -7.30 3.54 -5.89
CA THR A 216 -8.65 4.11 -5.85
C THR A 216 -8.70 5.63 -5.66
N GLY A 217 -7.55 6.29 -5.49
CA GLY A 217 -7.46 7.75 -5.40
C GLY A 217 -7.00 8.27 -4.03
N THR A 218 -6.77 7.39 -3.08
CA THR A 218 -6.38 7.72 -1.71
C THR A 218 -4.90 8.06 -1.57
N SER A 219 -4.54 8.75 -0.50
CA SER A 219 -3.15 8.97 -0.09
C SER A 219 -3.04 9.25 1.40
N LEU A 220 -1.91 8.88 1.96
CA LEU A 220 -1.48 9.20 3.32
C LEU A 220 -0.06 9.72 3.25
N TRP A 221 0.20 10.89 3.85
CA TRP A 221 1.53 11.47 3.97
C TRP A 221 1.81 11.91 5.41
N ILE A 222 3.03 11.67 5.87
CA ILE A 222 3.51 11.95 7.21
C ILE A 222 4.77 12.79 7.09
N ASP A 223 4.78 13.98 7.70
CA ASP A 223 5.94 14.87 7.80
C ASP A 223 6.36 14.96 9.27
N GLN A 224 7.42 14.25 9.62
CA GLN A 224 7.93 14.22 11.00
C GLN A 224 8.59 15.54 11.42
N GLU A 225 9.21 16.26 10.49
CA GLU A 225 9.86 17.54 10.80
C GLU A 225 8.84 18.62 11.14
N LYS A 226 7.74 18.65 10.37
CA LYS A 226 6.66 19.63 10.54
C LYS A 226 5.56 19.16 11.48
N ASN A 227 5.62 17.90 11.92
CA ASN A 227 4.60 17.26 12.75
C ASN A 227 3.20 17.33 12.09
N ILE A 228 3.14 17.02 10.80
CA ILE A 228 1.93 17.10 9.97
C ILE A 228 1.57 15.72 9.40
N ILE A 229 0.28 15.42 9.41
CA ILE A 229 -0.32 14.27 8.72
C ILE A 229 -1.35 14.80 7.74
N ILE A 230 -1.33 14.28 6.51
CA ILE A 230 -2.41 14.52 5.54
C ILE A 230 -2.96 13.18 5.07
N VAL A 231 -4.24 12.95 5.30
CA VAL A 231 -5.02 11.83 4.78
C VAL A 231 -5.99 12.35 3.74
N LEU A 232 -5.89 11.86 2.53
CA LEU A 232 -6.83 12.16 1.45
C LEU A 232 -7.54 10.87 1.03
N LEU A 233 -8.85 10.81 1.22
CA LEU A 233 -9.68 9.72 0.75
C LEU A 233 -10.58 10.20 -0.37
N THR A 234 -10.41 9.62 -1.54
CA THR A 234 -11.24 9.89 -2.72
C THR A 234 -11.55 8.58 -3.42
N ASN A 235 -12.50 8.61 -4.35
CA ASN A 235 -12.87 7.47 -5.14
C ASN A 235 -12.84 7.84 -6.63
N ARG A 236 -11.64 7.77 -7.24
CA ARG A 236 -11.46 8.09 -8.66
C ARG A 236 -11.98 7.01 -9.59
N VAL A 237 -12.08 5.77 -9.08
CA VAL A 237 -12.40 4.60 -9.91
C VAL A 237 -13.89 4.35 -10.07
N HIS A 238 -14.76 5.14 -9.44
CA HIS A 238 -16.20 5.05 -9.66
C HIS A 238 -16.66 6.07 -10.71
N PRO A 239 -17.44 5.68 -11.70
CA PRO A 239 -17.88 4.32 -12.02
C PRO A 239 -16.82 3.50 -12.76
N THR A 240 -15.71 4.10 -13.22
CA THR A 240 -14.67 3.43 -14.01
C THR A 240 -13.25 3.88 -13.61
N ARG A 241 -12.29 2.98 -13.71
CA ARG A 241 -10.85 3.24 -13.46
C ARG A 241 -10.19 4.13 -14.50
N GLU A 242 -10.84 4.40 -15.62
CA GLU A 242 -10.31 5.23 -16.73
C GLU A 242 -10.12 6.71 -16.32
N ASN A 243 -10.67 7.15 -15.19
CA ASN A 243 -10.51 8.50 -14.69
C ASN A 243 -9.07 8.76 -14.18
N GLY A 244 -8.26 9.40 -15.02
CA GLY A 244 -6.85 9.74 -14.70
C GLY A 244 -6.63 11.08 -13.98
N GLY A 245 -7.65 11.90 -13.76
CA GLY A 245 -7.52 13.26 -13.22
C GLY A 245 -6.90 13.33 -11.81
N MET A 246 -7.00 12.25 -11.04
CA MET A 246 -6.52 12.20 -9.66
C MET A 246 -5.02 12.38 -9.50
N TYR A 247 -4.22 12.04 -10.48
CA TYR A 247 -2.76 12.23 -10.44
C TYR A 247 -2.39 13.71 -10.25
N THR A 248 -3.06 14.61 -10.96
CA THR A 248 -2.83 16.06 -10.85
C THR A 248 -3.50 16.64 -9.59
N ILE A 249 -4.72 16.19 -9.28
CA ILE A 249 -5.49 16.69 -8.14
C ILE A 249 -4.77 16.39 -6.82
N ARG A 250 -4.25 15.18 -6.64
CA ARG A 250 -3.57 14.74 -5.43
C ARG A 250 -2.36 15.63 -5.10
N ARG A 251 -1.47 15.86 -6.07
CA ARG A 251 -0.33 16.75 -5.89
C ARG A 251 -0.77 18.17 -5.52
N LYS A 252 -1.71 18.74 -6.28
CA LYS A 252 -2.23 20.08 -6.03
C LYS A 252 -2.89 20.20 -4.65
N PHE A 253 -3.68 19.21 -4.26
CA PHE A 253 -4.32 19.18 -2.94
C PHE A 253 -3.28 19.25 -1.82
N HIS A 254 -2.26 18.40 -1.84
CA HIS A 254 -1.22 18.41 -0.83
C HIS A 254 -0.44 19.73 -0.81
N THR A 255 -0.11 20.29 -1.98
CA THR A 255 0.54 21.59 -2.09
C THR A 255 -0.27 22.71 -1.44
N GLU A 256 -1.57 22.79 -1.75
CA GLU A 256 -2.42 23.88 -1.23
C GLU A 256 -2.72 23.73 0.27
N ILE A 257 -2.91 22.50 0.76
CA ILE A 257 -3.05 22.26 2.21
C ILE A 257 -1.78 22.67 2.95
N MET A 258 -0.61 22.24 2.48
CA MET A 258 0.65 22.59 3.14
C MET A 258 0.90 24.10 3.14
N LYS A 259 0.60 24.82 2.06
CA LYS A 259 0.64 26.28 2.02
C LYS A 259 -0.26 26.95 3.03
N ALA A 260 -1.42 26.38 3.29
CA ALA A 260 -2.39 26.97 4.23
C ALA A 260 -2.02 26.74 5.70
N ILE A 261 -1.16 25.77 5.98
CA ILE A 261 -0.73 25.39 7.34
C ILE A 261 0.60 26.07 7.71
N LEU A 262 1.47 26.28 6.73
CA LEU A 262 2.81 26.89 6.90
C LEU A 262 2.76 28.40 6.82
#